data_fd2694cfab4afdef8b8cdb330a1da66a
#
_entry.id   fd2694cfab4afdef8b8cdb330a1da66a
#
_cell.length_a   1.000
_cell.length_b   1.000
_cell.length_c   1.000
_cell.angle_alpha   90.00
_cell.angle_beta   90.00
_cell.angle_gamma   90.00
#
_symmetry.space_group_name_H-M   'P 1'
#
loop_
_entity.id
_entity.type
_entity.pdbx_description
1 polymer ?
#
loop_
_entity_poly.entity_id
_entity_poly.type
_entity_poly.pdbx_seq_one_letter_code
_entity_poly.pdbx_strand_id
1 'polypeptide(L)'
;MWELSENLILTLEEKYPNRLIYDEKVLEYLNRYEEIRNTLPKIIVNIFDKLGDVKLKLALDNENEKELDIYIRFPTYDDNTLIKIGETIEYCADDLLEISKKSKNLWIHITTDFGDYK
;
A
#
# COMPACT_ATOMS: atom_id res chain seq x y z
N MET A 1 -11.35 3.05 18.78
CA MET A 1 -12.27 2.93 17.66
C MET A 1 -11.65 2.22 16.44
N TRP A 2 -10.42 2.55 16.05
CA TRP A 2 -9.73 1.89 14.94
C TRP A 2 -8.56 1.04 15.41
N GLU A 3 -8.78 0.30 16.49
CA GLU A 3 -7.73 -0.45 17.19
C GLU A 3 -7.00 -1.45 16.28
N LEU A 4 -7.75 -2.18 15.44
CA LEU A 4 -7.15 -3.18 14.55
C LEU A 4 -6.26 -2.53 13.50
N SER A 5 -6.72 -1.45 12.88
CA SER A 5 -5.95 -0.76 11.86
C SER A 5 -4.76 0.00 12.46
N GLU A 6 -4.95 0.62 13.63
CA GLU A 6 -3.86 1.30 14.34
C GLU A 6 -2.75 0.34 14.73
N ASN A 7 -3.09 -0.84 15.23
CA ASN A 7 -2.10 -1.86 15.60
C ASN A 7 -1.31 -2.34 14.38
N LEU A 8 -1.99 -2.54 13.25
CA LEU A 8 -1.34 -2.95 12.01
C LEU A 8 -0.36 -1.88 11.52
N ILE A 9 -0.78 -0.62 11.50
CA ILE A 9 0.07 0.49 11.06
C ILE A 9 1.25 0.70 12.00
N LEU A 10 1.03 0.63 13.32
CA LEU A 10 2.11 0.74 14.30
C LEU A 10 3.16 -0.34 14.11
N THR A 11 2.74 -1.57 13.85
CA THR A 11 3.66 -2.68 13.59
C THR A 11 4.52 -2.40 12.36
N LEU A 12 3.89 -1.89 11.30
CA LEU A 12 4.61 -1.53 10.07
C LEU A 12 5.55 -0.34 10.27
N GLU A 13 5.13 0.66 11.05
CA GLU A 13 5.97 1.82 11.35
C GLU A 13 7.17 1.47 12.21
N GLU A 14 7.05 0.50 13.11
CA GLU A 14 8.18 0.01 13.89
C GLU A 14 9.24 -0.63 12.99
N LYS A 15 8.80 -1.37 11.98
CA LYS A 15 9.69 -2.03 11.03
C LYS A 15 10.26 -1.06 10.00
N TYR A 16 9.45 -0.08 9.57
CA TYR A 16 9.82 0.88 8.53
C TYR A 16 9.54 2.31 9.02
N PRO A 17 10.37 2.84 9.94
CA PRO A 17 10.10 4.16 10.54
C PRO A 17 10.13 5.29 9.51
N ASN A 18 9.14 6.18 9.59
CA ASN A 18 9.02 7.38 8.74
C ASN A 18 8.86 7.08 7.24
N ARG A 19 8.36 5.90 6.90
CA ARG A 19 8.24 5.49 5.50
C ARG A 19 6.80 5.26 5.05
N LEU A 20 5.83 5.45 5.95
CA LEU A 20 4.41 5.32 5.63
C LEU A 20 3.70 6.65 5.85
N ILE A 21 2.91 7.06 4.86
CA ILE A 21 2.07 8.26 4.91
C ILE A 21 0.62 7.80 4.77
N TYR A 22 -0.26 8.24 5.65
CA TYR A 22 -1.67 7.83 5.64
C TYR A 22 -2.51 8.86 6.39
N ASP A 23 -3.85 8.77 6.26
CA ASP A 23 -4.78 9.62 6.98
C ASP A 23 -5.85 8.78 7.72
N GLU A 24 -6.78 9.45 8.38
CA GLU A 24 -7.84 8.76 9.14
C GLU A 24 -8.75 7.91 8.26
N LYS A 25 -8.98 8.31 7.02
CA LYS A 25 -9.82 7.55 6.08
C LYS A 25 -9.22 6.18 5.79
N VAL A 26 -7.90 6.11 5.70
CA VAL A 26 -7.19 4.84 5.52
C VAL A 26 -7.38 3.96 6.74
N LEU A 27 -7.25 4.52 7.95
CA LEU A 27 -7.46 3.75 9.18
C LEU A 27 -8.88 3.19 9.26
N GLU A 28 -9.88 3.99 8.94
CA GLU A 28 -11.27 3.56 8.92
C GLU A 28 -11.49 2.43 7.90
N TYR A 29 -10.94 2.58 6.71
CA TYR A 29 -11.01 1.57 5.65
C TYR A 29 -10.39 0.26 6.10
N LEU A 30 -9.19 0.30 6.65
CA LEU A 30 -8.50 -0.89 7.14
C LEU A 30 -9.27 -1.56 8.28
N ASN A 31 -9.90 -0.78 9.14
CA ASN A 31 -10.70 -1.33 10.22
C ASN A 31 -11.95 -2.04 9.71
N ARG A 32 -12.50 -1.58 8.59
CA ARG A 32 -13.72 -2.12 7.99
C ARG A 32 -13.47 -3.42 7.20
N TYR A 33 -12.35 -3.51 6.47
CA TYR A 33 -12.12 -4.61 5.54
C TYR A 33 -11.01 -5.54 6.02
N GLU A 34 -11.41 -6.67 6.59
CA GLU A 34 -10.50 -7.68 7.13
C GLU A 34 -9.56 -8.26 6.07
N GLU A 35 -10.06 -8.49 4.86
CA GLU A 35 -9.26 -9.03 3.75
C GLU A 35 -8.06 -8.14 3.44
N ILE A 36 -8.28 -6.83 3.47
CA ILE A 36 -7.22 -5.86 3.25
C ILE A 36 -6.24 -5.87 4.43
N ARG A 37 -6.73 -5.88 5.66
CA ARG A 37 -5.87 -5.94 6.85
C ARG A 37 -4.96 -7.16 6.83
N ASN A 38 -5.46 -8.28 6.37
CA ASN A 38 -4.71 -9.53 6.38
C ASN A 38 -3.64 -9.57 5.27
N THR A 39 -3.86 -8.88 4.17
CA THR A 39 -2.99 -8.96 3.00
C THR A 39 -2.05 -7.76 2.88
N LEU A 40 -2.48 -6.58 3.32
CA LEU A 40 -1.70 -5.35 3.16
C LEU A 40 -0.28 -5.43 3.75
N PRO A 41 -0.06 -5.99 4.96
CA PRO A 41 1.30 -6.09 5.49
C PRO A 41 2.24 -6.87 4.59
N LYS A 42 1.78 -7.95 3.98
CA LYS A 42 2.58 -8.76 3.05
C LYS A 42 2.97 -7.95 1.83
N ILE A 43 2.02 -7.20 1.28
CA ILE A 43 2.24 -6.35 0.11
C ILE A 43 3.27 -5.26 0.44
N ILE A 44 3.12 -4.59 1.57
CA ILE A 44 4.04 -3.52 1.98
C ILE A 44 5.46 -4.07 2.18
N VAL A 45 5.60 -5.20 2.88
CA VAL A 45 6.90 -5.85 3.08
C VAL A 45 7.53 -6.20 1.73
N ASN A 46 6.75 -6.77 0.81
CA ASN A 46 7.23 -7.13 -0.51
C ASN A 46 7.70 -5.92 -1.32
N ILE A 47 6.99 -4.80 -1.22
CA ILE A 47 7.40 -3.57 -1.90
C ILE A 47 8.75 -3.08 -1.35
N PHE A 48 8.92 -3.04 -0.04
CA PHE A 48 10.18 -2.61 0.57
C PHE A 48 11.32 -3.59 0.26
N ASP A 49 11.04 -4.90 0.24
CA ASP A 49 12.05 -5.90 -0.13
C ASP A 49 12.50 -5.74 -1.58
N LYS A 50 11.57 -5.45 -2.47
CA LYS A 50 11.85 -5.31 -3.90
C LYS A 50 12.54 -4.00 -4.24
N LEU A 51 12.08 -2.89 -3.65
CA LEU A 51 12.52 -1.55 -4.03
C LEU A 51 13.50 -0.91 -3.05
N GLY A 52 13.49 -1.33 -1.80
CA GLY A 52 14.39 -0.79 -0.78
C GLY A 52 13.99 0.60 -0.32
N ASP A 53 14.78 1.61 -0.69
CA ASP A 53 14.63 2.97 -0.17
C ASP A 53 13.53 3.76 -0.86
N VAL A 54 12.28 3.45 -0.51
CA VAL A 54 11.09 4.16 -0.99
C VAL A 54 10.20 4.51 0.20
N LYS A 55 9.28 5.44 0.00
CA LYS A 55 8.20 5.74 0.94
C LYS A 55 6.86 5.38 0.30
N LEU A 56 5.90 5.02 1.11
CA LEU A 56 4.57 4.64 0.63
C LEU A 56 3.53 5.59 1.19
N LYS A 57 2.72 6.15 0.31
CA LYS A 57 1.55 6.92 0.69
C LYS A 57 0.32 6.05 0.45
N LEU A 58 -0.43 5.80 1.51
CA LEU A 58 -1.69 5.05 1.45
C LEU A 58 -2.83 6.06 1.38
N ALA A 59 -3.71 5.90 0.41
CA ALA A 59 -4.85 6.78 0.24
C ALA A 59 -6.03 6.01 -0.35
N LEU A 60 -7.22 6.52 -0.14
CA LEU A 60 -8.42 5.94 -0.75
C LEU A 60 -8.69 6.63 -2.07
N ASP A 61 -9.16 5.85 -3.06
CA ASP A 61 -9.57 6.41 -4.33
C ASP A 61 -10.83 7.26 -4.15
N ASN A 62 -10.86 8.45 -4.78
CA ASN A 62 -12.00 9.37 -4.66
C ASN A 62 -13.26 8.83 -5.35
N GLU A 63 -13.10 8.02 -6.37
CA GLU A 63 -14.23 7.49 -7.15
C GLU A 63 -14.66 6.09 -6.70
N ASN A 64 -13.78 5.36 -6.01
CA ASN A 64 -14.06 4.00 -5.57
C ASN A 64 -13.66 3.82 -4.10
N GLU A 65 -14.63 3.88 -3.22
CA GLU A 65 -14.42 3.73 -1.76
C GLU A 65 -13.85 2.39 -1.35
N LYS A 66 -13.84 1.40 -2.24
CA LYS A 66 -13.34 0.06 -1.96
C LYS A 66 -11.91 -0.15 -2.45
N GLU A 67 -11.33 0.83 -3.12
CA GLU A 67 -9.98 0.75 -3.61
C GLU A 67 -9.01 1.49 -2.69
N LEU A 68 -7.98 0.78 -2.24
CA LEU A 68 -6.86 1.39 -1.52
C LEU A 68 -5.72 1.61 -2.51
N ASP A 69 -5.24 2.84 -2.60
CA ASP A 69 -4.11 3.18 -3.45
C ASP A 69 -2.83 3.22 -2.64
N ILE A 70 -1.79 2.59 -3.17
CA ILE A 70 -0.44 2.67 -2.63
C ILE A 70 0.39 3.47 -3.64
N TYR A 71 0.78 4.68 -3.25
CA TYR A 71 1.65 5.53 -4.07
C TYR A 71 3.09 5.35 -3.60
N ILE A 72 3.91 4.79 -4.48
CA ILE A 72 5.33 4.60 -4.18
C ILE A 72 6.07 5.89 -4.50
N ARG A 73 6.74 6.44 -3.50
CA ARG A 73 7.54 7.66 -3.66
C ARG A 73 9.01 7.30 -3.65
N PHE A 74 9.67 7.55 -4.77
CA PHE A 74 11.06 7.21 -4.98
C PHE A 74 11.96 8.40 -4.60
N PRO A 75 13.20 8.14 -4.13
CA PRO A 75 14.17 9.21 -3.89
C PRO A 75 14.45 10.03 -5.16
N THR A 76 14.45 9.35 -6.31
CA THR A 76 14.65 9.96 -7.62
C THR A 76 13.73 9.31 -8.64
N TYR A 77 13.15 10.11 -9.51
CA TYR A 77 12.33 9.61 -10.62
C TYR A 77 13.15 9.63 -11.89
N ASP A 78 13.23 8.49 -12.58
CA ASP A 78 13.96 8.34 -13.82
C ASP A 78 13.12 7.55 -14.84
N ASP A 79 13.72 7.28 -16.01
CA ASP A 79 13.02 6.56 -17.09
C ASP A 79 12.61 5.14 -16.71
N ASN A 80 13.25 4.56 -15.70
CA ASN A 80 12.98 3.20 -15.25
C ASN A 80 11.92 3.13 -14.16
N THR A 81 11.41 4.25 -13.66
CA THR A 81 10.46 4.28 -12.54
C THR A 81 9.22 3.45 -12.84
N LEU A 82 8.62 3.61 -14.02
CA LEU A 82 7.42 2.86 -14.41
C LEU A 82 7.71 1.36 -14.54
N ILE A 83 8.90 1.01 -15.03
CA ILE A 83 9.32 -0.39 -15.13
C ILE A 83 9.43 -0.99 -13.74
N LYS A 84 10.02 -0.28 -12.79
CA LYS A 84 10.14 -0.72 -11.39
C LYS A 84 8.77 -0.95 -10.75
N ILE A 85 7.82 -0.07 -11.02
CA ILE A 85 6.44 -0.22 -10.52
C ILE A 85 5.81 -1.48 -11.10
N GLY A 86 5.94 -1.71 -12.41
CA GLY A 86 5.42 -2.90 -13.07
C GLY A 86 6.00 -4.19 -12.50
N GLU A 87 7.31 -4.24 -12.29
CA GLU A 87 7.98 -5.39 -11.67
C GLU A 87 7.50 -5.62 -10.24
N THR A 88 7.24 -4.53 -9.49
CA THR A 88 6.74 -4.62 -8.13
C THR A 88 5.32 -5.18 -8.10
N ILE A 89 4.47 -4.76 -9.03
CA ILE A 89 3.11 -5.30 -9.15
C ILE A 89 3.17 -6.80 -9.45
N GLU A 90 4.03 -7.23 -10.35
CA GLU A 90 4.22 -8.66 -10.63
C GLU A 90 4.69 -9.42 -9.39
N TYR A 91 5.61 -8.83 -8.63
CA TYR A 91 6.12 -9.44 -7.41
C TYR A 91 5.04 -9.62 -6.34
N CYS A 92 4.06 -8.72 -6.32
CA CYS A 92 2.93 -8.75 -5.37
C CYS A 92 1.68 -9.43 -5.96
N ALA A 93 1.73 -9.95 -7.18
CA ALA A 93 0.55 -10.41 -7.92
C ALA A 93 -0.29 -11.44 -7.16
N ASP A 94 0.34 -12.41 -6.51
CA ASP A 94 -0.39 -13.45 -5.79
C ASP A 94 -1.20 -12.87 -4.63
N ASP A 95 -0.63 -11.93 -3.90
CA ASP A 95 -1.32 -11.27 -2.78
C ASP A 95 -2.47 -10.40 -3.28
N LEU A 96 -2.28 -9.69 -4.38
CA LEU A 96 -3.32 -8.87 -4.99
C LEU A 96 -4.49 -9.73 -5.48
N LEU A 97 -4.19 -10.87 -6.12
CA LEU A 97 -5.21 -11.80 -6.59
C LEU A 97 -6.00 -12.40 -5.44
N GLU A 98 -5.36 -12.67 -4.32
CA GLU A 98 -6.03 -13.24 -3.16
C GLU A 98 -7.14 -12.33 -2.64
N ILE A 99 -6.92 -11.02 -2.65
CA ILE A 99 -7.94 -10.05 -2.26
C ILE A 99 -9.15 -10.15 -3.19
N SER A 100 -8.92 -10.16 -4.50
CA SER A 100 -10.01 -10.19 -5.48
C SER A 100 -10.77 -11.51 -5.48
N LYS A 101 -10.16 -12.61 -5.06
CA LYS A 101 -10.84 -13.91 -4.91
C LYS A 101 -11.78 -13.91 -3.72
N LYS A 102 -11.40 -13.23 -2.62
CA LYS A 102 -12.19 -13.22 -1.39
C LYS A 102 -13.28 -12.17 -1.38
N SER A 103 -13.07 -11.06 -2.08
CA SER A 103 -14.03 -9.97 -2.09
C SER A 103 -14.04 -9.29 -3.45
N LYS A 104 -15.19 -9.35 -4.10
CA LYS A 104 -15.38 -8.97 -5.51
C LYS A 104 -15.04 -7.52 -5.85
N ASN A 105 -15.20 -6.61 -4.89
CA ASN A 105 -15.07 -5.18 -5.15
C ASN A 105 -13.90 -4.51 -4.42
N LEU A 106 -13.20 -5.27 -3.59
CA LEU A 106 -12.03 -4.75 -2.89
C LEU A 106 -10.81 -4.86 -3.80
N TRP A 107 -9.99 -3.82 -3.79
CA TRP A 107 -8.81 -3.76 -4.65
C TRP A 107 -7.71 -2.92 -4.01
N ILE A 108 -6.47 -3.32 -4.24
CA ILE A 108 -5.31 -2.50 -3.91
C ILE A 108 -4.62 -2.14 -5.23
N HIS A 109 -4.44 -0.85 -5.47
CA HIS A 109 -3.79 -0.32 -6.65
C HIS A 109 -2.41 0.21 -6.27
N ILE A 110 -1.38 -0.28 -6.96
CA ILE A 110 0.01 0.13 -6.71
C ILE A 110 0.47 1.01 -7.88
N THR A 111 0.91 2.22 -7.57
CA THR A 111 1.36 3.18 -8.58
C THR A 111 2.28 4.22 -7.95
N THR A 112 2.51 5.34 -8.61
CA THR A 112 3.21 6.50 -8.05
C THR A 112 2.43 7.76 -8.38
N ASP A 113 2.46 8.73 -7.48
CA ASP A 113 1.90 10.07 -7.73
C ASP A 113 3.02 11.09 -8.04
N PHE A 114 4.25 10.60 -8.24
CA PHE A 114 5.44 11.44 -8.42
C PHE A 114 5.62 12.46 -7.30
N GLY A 115 5.08 12.14 -6.12
CA GLY A 115 5.17 13.01 -4.95
C GLY A 115 6.57 13.07 -4.36
N ASP A 116 6.76 14.04 -3.48
CA ASP A 116 8.04 14.26 -2.81
C ASP A 116 8.36 13.11 -1.87
N TYR A 117 9.58 12.59 -1.99
CA TYR A 117 10.08 11.55 -1.11
C TYR A 117 10.18 12.01 0.34
N LYS A 118 10.43 13.29 0.54
CA LYS A 118 10.63 13.86 1.88
C LYS A 118 9.34 13.96 2.69
#